data_4556ed487366d44febb2d753d58d9fdb
#
_entry.id   4556ed487366d44febb2d753d58d9fdb
#
_cell.length_a   1.000
_cell.length_b   1.000
_cell.length_c   1.000
_cell.angle_alpha   90.00
_cell.angle_beta   90.00
_cell.angle_gamma   90.00
#
_symmetry.space_group_name_H-M   'P 1'
#
loop_
_entity.id
_entity.type
_entity.pdbx_description
1 polymer ?
#
loop_
_entity_poly.entity_id
_entity_poly.type
_entity_poly.pdbx_seq_one_letter_code
_entity_poly.pdbx_strand_id
1 'polypeptide(L)'
;PSAIISGNAMLKIADGAVWKLRSVGVEDSIALEAEAELTQQYLKMMEGQYLDISFETEESVSVPQYLDMIERKTGALIQASIYLGGLVGPRSGPDRQKATALKAIGHELGRIFQIRDDVLGIWGGKETGKPVGADIKRKKKALPAIHALNMSYGPSALRIRDIYRTQDDLSEKDIHEVLEIMESLKTQQYCQSMAAERWMDCKRMIGSLNLSGQTAKEFTELGEFLLVRKS
;
A
#
# COMPACT_ATOMS: atom_id res chain seq x y z
N PRO A 1 -13.31 16.54 9.50
CA PRO A 1 -14.67 16.31 8.95
C PRO A 1 -14.71 16.32 7.43
N SER A 2 -14.09 17.31 6.75
CA SER A 2 -14.14 17.43 5.28
C SER A 2 -13.54 16.23 4.54
N ALA A 3 -12.41 15.67 5.03
CA ALA A 3 -11.78 14.50 4.42
C ALA A 3 -12.69 13.27 4.39
N ILE A 4 -13.48 13.04 5.44
CA ILE A 4 -14.45 11.92 5.51
C ILE A 4 -15.56 12.14 4.46
N ILE A 5 -16.09 13.35 4.37
CA ILE A 5 -17.13 13.70 3.39
C ILE A 5 -16.60 13.54 1.97
N SER A 6 -15.37 14.01 1.70
CA SER A 6 -14.73 13.85 0.40
C SER A 6 -14.51 12.39 0.04
N GLY A 7 -14.07 11.57 0.99
CA GLY A 7 -13.92 10.13 0.79
C GLY A 7 -15.23 9.43 0.43
N ASN A 8 -16.31 9.75 1.16
CA ASN A 8 -17.66 9.23 0.88
C ASN A 8 -18.17 9.69 -0.49
N ALA A 9 -17.90 10.94 -0.89
CA ALA A 9 -18.28 11.45 -2.20
C ALA A 9 -17.52 10.72 -3.32
N MET A 10 -16.21 10.52 -3.16
CA MET A 10 -15.39 9.77 -4.12
C MET A 10 -15.86 8.33 -4.30
N LEU A 11 -16.27 7.67 -3.20
CA LEU A 11 -16.89 6.34 -3.23
C LEU A 11 -18.12 6.32 -4.14
N LYS A 12 -19.03 7.27 -3.93
CA LYS A 12 -20.26 7.35 -4.73
C LYS A 12 -20.03 7.77 -6.18
N ILE A 13 -19.00 8.55 -6.45
CA ILE A 13 -18.57 8.87 -7.82
C ILE A 13 -18.05 7.60 -8.53
N ALA A 14 -17.29 6.76 -7.83
CA ALA A 14 -16.80 5.51 -8.37
C ALA A 14 -17.94 4.53 -8.67
N ASP A 15 -18.90 4.35 -7.73
CA ASP A 15 -20.11 3.54 -7.96
C ASP A 15 -20.87 4.06 -9.21
N GLY A 16 -21.06 5.39 -9.29
CA GLY A 16 -21.74 6.02 -10.44
C GLY A 16 -20.99 5.84 -11.77
N ALA A 17 -19.67 5.75 -11.76
CA ALA A 17 -18.87 5.47 -12.95
C ALA A 17 -19.08 4.03 -13.43
N VAL A 18 -19.10 3.06 -12.51
CA VAL A 18 -19.38 1.65 -12.84
C VAL A 18 -20.83 1.49 -13.37
N TRP A 19 -21.80 2.17 -12.77
CA TRP A 19 -23.18 2.19 -13.29
C TRP A 19 -23.29 2.64 -14.74
N LYS A 20 -22.47 3.62 -15.14
CA LYS A 20 -22.46 4.16 -16.52
C LYS A 20 -21.90 3.20 -17.55
N LEU A 21 -21.21 2.12 -17.16
CA LEU A 21 -20.65 1.15 -18.09
C LEU A 21 -21.71 0.62 -19.08
N ARG A 22 -22.93 0.37 -18.59
CA ARG A 22 -24.06 -0.07 -19.42
C ARG A 22 -24.44 0.93 -20.52
N SER A 23 -24.39 2.23 -20.18
CA SER A 23 -24.76 3.29 -21.14
C SER A 23 -23.71 3.52 -22.25
N VAL A 24 -22.50 2.96 -22.07
CA VAL A 24 -21.43 3.01 -23.07
C VAL A 24 -21.21 1.66 -23.78
N GLY A 25 -22.17 0.73 -23.64
CA GLY A 25 -22.20 -0.52 -24.39
C GLY A 25 -21.45 -1.69 -23.75
N VAL A 26 -21.09 -1.59 -22.47
CA VAL A 26 -20.56 -2.75 -21.74
C VAL A 26 -21.71 -3.67 -21.38
N GLU A 27 -21.54 -4.97 -21.59
CA GLU A 27 -22.52 -6.01 -21.28
C GLU A 27 -22.91 -5.98 -19.79
N ASP A 28 -24.20 -6.19 -19.50
CA ASP A 28 -24.74 -6.11 -18.14
C ASP A 28 -24.04 -7.08 -17.17
N SER A 29 -23.68 -8.28 -17.62
CA SER A 29 -22.94 -9.26 -16.81
C SER A 29 -21.58 -8.74 -16.36
N ILE A 30 -20.88 -8.01 -17.24
CA ILE A 30 -19.57 -7.40 -16.96
C ILE A 30 -19.71 -6.18 -16.05
N ALA A 31 -20.74 -5.36 -16.26
CA ALA A 31 -21.02 -4.22 -15.41
C ALA A 31 -21.36 -4.66 -13.98
N LEU A 32 -22.14 -5.73 -13.81
CA LEU A 32 -22.45 -6.32 -12.50
C LEU A 32 -21.21 -6.91 -11.82
N GLU A 33 -20.35 -7.60 -12.58
CA GLU A 33 -19.08 -8.14 -12.09
C GLU A 33 -18.17 -7.02 -11.61
N ALA A 34 -18.08 -5.91 -12.35
CA ALA A 34 -17.31 -4.73 -11.99
C ALA A 34 -17.81 -4.08 -10.71
N GLU A 35 -19.14 -3.96 -10.54
CA GLU A 35 -19.76 -3.41 -9.32
C GLU A 35 -19.51 -4.29 -8.11
N ALA A 36 -19.67 -5.61 -8.26
CA ALA A 36 -19.40 -6.57 -7.20
C ALA A 36 -17.94 -6.53 -6.75
N GLU A 37 -17.01 -6.52 -7.72
CA GLU A 37 -15.57 -6.41 -7.43
C GLU A 37 -15.25 -5.10 -6.68
N LEU A 38 -15.72 -3.96 -7.16
CA LEU A 38 -15.48 -2.68 -6.51
C LEU A 38 -15.99 -2.68 -5.07
N THR A 39 -17.22 -3.13 -4.85
CA THR A 39 -17.83 -3.25 -3.52
C THR A 39 -17.01 -4.15 -2.60
N GLN A 40 -16.58 -5.32 -3.09
CA GLN A 40 -15.77 -6.25 -2.30
C GLN A 40 -14.42 -5.64 -1.89
N GLN A 41 -13.77 -4.93 -2.79
CA GLN A 41 -12.48 -4.31 -2.48
C GLN A 41 -12.62 -3.10 -1.55
N TYR A 42 -13.73 -2.39 -1.58
CA TYR A 42 -14.05 -1.38 -0.56
C TYR A 42 -14.20 -1.98 0.83
N LEU A 43 -14.91 -3.08 0.95
CA LEU A 43 -15.03 -3.78 2.25
C LEU A 43 -13.66 -4.21 2.77
N LYS A 44 -12.82 -4.79 1.90
CA LYS A 44 -11.44 -5.13 2.26
C LYS A 44 -10.62 -3.91 2.71
N MET A 45 -10.76 -2.78 2.01
CA MET A 45 -10.09 -1.55 2.42
C MET A 45 -10.51 -1.10 3.82
N MET A 46 -11.80 -1.19 4.15
CA MET A 46 -12.32 -0.88 5.49
C MET A 46 -11.78 -1.84 6.56
N GLU A 47 -11.72 -3.15 6.26
CA GLU A 47 -11.09 -4.15 7.13
C GLU A 47 -9.62 -3.84 7.36
N GLY A 48 -8.88 -3.47 6.31
CA GLY A 48 -7.47 -3.08 6.41
C GLY A 48 -7.27 -1.81 7.24
N GLN A 49 -8.17 -0.83 7.12
CA GLN A 49 -8.15 0.36 7.96
C GLN A 49 -8.44 0.04 9.43
N TYR A 50 -9.36 -0.89 9.70
CA TYR A 50 -9.62 -1.37 11.04
C TYR A 50 -8.37 -2.05 11.65
N LEU A 51 -7.68 -2.90 10.89
CA LEU A 51 -6.44 -3.54 11.33
C LEU A 51 -5.34 -2.50 11.63
N ASP A 52 -5.17 -1.51 10.77
CA ASP A 52 -4.19 -0.43 10.98
C ASP A 52 -4.43 0.31 12.32
N ILE A 53 -5.69 0.62 12.62
CA ILE A 53 -6.07 1.24 13.90
C ILE A 53 -5.85 0.27 15.07
N SER A 54 -6.22 -1.00 14.92
CA SER A 54 -6.05 -1.99 16.00
C SER A 54 -4.59 -2.20 16.36
N PHE A 55 -3.68 -2.10 15.38
CA PHE A 55 -2.24 -2.21 15.62
C PHE A 55 -1.68 -1.11 16.53
N GLU A 56 -2.35 0.03 16.65
CA GLU A 56 -1.89 1.10 17.56
C GLU A 56 -1.83 0.61 19.01
N THR A 57 -2.76 -0.26 19.40
CA THR A 57 -2.87 -0.78 20.76
C THR A 57 -2.24 -2.18 20.95
N GLU A 58 -1.94 -2.89 19.86
CA GLU A 58 -1.29 -4.20 19.90
C GLU A 58 0.10 -4.13 20.52
N GLU A 59 0.48 -5.06 21.36
CA GLU A 59 1.81 -5.09 21.94
C GLU A 59 2.89 -5.40 20.90
N SER A 60 2.61 -6.33 20.01
CA SER A 60 3.51 -6.72 18.93
C SER A 60 2.74 -6.99 17.63
N VAL A 61 3.30 -6.56 16.52
CA VAL A 61 2.78 -6.84 15.19
C VAL A 61 3.88 -7.52 14.39
N SER A 62 3.56 -8.65 13.77
CA SER A 62 4.49 -9.36 12.89
C SER A 62 4.48 -8.79 11.47
N VAL A 63 5.56 -9.02 10.71
CA VAL A 63 5.62 -8.62 9.30
C VAL A 63 4.50 -9.24 8.46
N PRO A 64 4.12 -10.54 8.62
CA PRO A 64 2.97 -11.10 7.92
C PRO A 64 1.64 -10.39 8.22
N GLN A 65 1.37 -10.03 9.48
CA GLN A 65 0.17 -9.27 9.85
C GLN A 65 0.17 -7.88 9.21
N TYR A 66 1.31 -7.20 9.22
CA TYR A 66 1.46 -5.93 8.53
C TYR A 66 1.19 -6.07 7.02
N LEU A 67 1.74 -7.08 6.36
CA LEU A 67 1.54 -7.30 4.93
C LEU A 67 0.06 -7.58 4.59
N ASP A 68 -0.67 -8.35 5.42
CA ASP A 68 -2.12 -8.55 5.26
C ASP A 68 -2.88 -7.23 5.42
N MET A 69 -2.52 -6.43 6.42
CA MET A 69 -3.15 -5.13 6.65
C MET A 69 -2.97 -4.19 5.45
N ILE A 70 -1.76 -4.02 4.92
CA ILE A 70 -1.51 -3.10 3.78
C ILE A 70 -2.13 -3.62 2.49
N GLU A 71 -2.20 -4.95 2.31
CA GLU A 71 -2.89 -5.56 1.18
C GLU A 71 -4.37 -5.17 1.17
N ARG A 72 -5.03 -5.23 2.33
CA ARG A 72 -6.42 -4.82 2.47
C ARG A 72 -6.57 -3.31 2.37
N LYS A 73 -5.85 -2.54 3.19
CA LYS A 73 -6.01 -1.10 3.32
C LYS A 73 -5.67 -0.33 2.04
N THR A 74 -4.56 -0.67 1.40
CA THR A 74 -4.01 0.05 0.24
C THR A 74 -4.10 -0.77 -1.04
N GLY A 75 -3.74 -2.06 -0.96
CA GLY A 75 -3.69 -2.95 -2.10
C GLY A 75 -5.05 -3.19 -2.73
N ALA A 76 -6.11 -3.32 -1.95
CA ALA A 76 -7.44 -3.66 -2.43
C ALA A 76 -7.95 -2.73 -3.55
N LEU A 77 -7.88 -1.42 -3.36
CA LEU A 77 -8.36 -0.46 -4.38
C LEU A 77 -7.43 -0.37 -5.60
N ILE A 78 -6.13 -0.55 -5.43
CA ILE A 78 -5.19 -0.61 -6.56
C ILE A 78 -5.45 -1.86 -7.40
N GLN A 79 -5.66 -3.00 -6.75
CA GLN A 79 -6.08 -4.24 -7.41
C GLN A 79 -7.38 -4.07 -8.19
N ALA A 80 -8.42 -3.48 -7.55
CA ALA A 80 -9.69 -3.22 -8.18
C ALA A 80 -9.53 -2.36 -9.44
N SER A 81 -8.80 -1.26 -9.33
CA SER A 81 -8.60 -0.32 -10.45
C SER A 81 -7.96 -1.01 -11.66
N ILE A 82 -6.92 -1.81 -11.42
CA ILE A 82 -6.21 -2.51 -12.49
C ILE A 82 -7.05 -3.67 -13.05
N TYR A 83 -7.73 -4.42 -12.18
CA TYR A 83 -8.65 -5.48 -12.61
C TYR A 83 -9.77 -4.94 -13.48
N LEU A 84 -10.46 -3.90 -13.02
CA LEU A 84 -11.56 -3.29 -13.74
C LEU A 84 -11.11 -2.72 -15.09
N GLY A 85 -9.95 -2.07 -15.14
CA GLY A 85 -9.35 -1.62 -16.39
C GLY A 85 -9.10 -2.77 -17.37
N GLY A 86 -8.61 -3.90 -16.89
CA GLY A 86 -8.41 -5.11 -17.70
C GLY A 86 -9.71 -5.77 -18.13
N LEU A 87 -10.76 -5.70 -17.29
CA LEU A 87 -12.05 -6.32 -17.56
C LEU A 87 -12.88 -5.54 -18.59
N VAL A 88 -12.93 -4.20 -18.46
CA VAL A 88 -13.82 -3.35 -19.25
C VAL A 88 -13.13 -2.65 -20.44
N GLY A 89 -11.79 -2.58 -20.44
CA GLY A 89 -11.02 -1.83 -21.44
C GLY A 89 -10.87 -2.50 -22.81
N PRO A 90 -10.80 -3.84 -22.95
CA PRO A 90 -10.55 -4.47 -24.22
C PRO A 90 -11.73 -4.31 -25.19
N ARG A 91 -11.47 -3.74 -26.39
CA ARG A 91 -12.49 -3.61 -27.46
C ARG A 91 -12.93 -4.94 -28.06
N SER A 92 -12.12 -5.99 -27.92
CA SER A 92 -12.41 -7.37 -28.38
C SER A 92 -13.32 -8.15 -27.46
N GLY A 93 -13.79 -7.53 -26.38
CA GLY A 93 -14.53 -8.18 -25.30
C GLY A 93 -13.64 -8.53 -24.10
N PRO A 94 -14.27 -8.90 -22.95
CA PRO A 94 -13.56 -9.13 -21.69
C PRO A 94 -12.68 -10.38 -21.78
N ASP A 95 -11.44 -10.25 -21.35
CA ASP A 95 -10.50 -11.34 -21.10
C ASP A 95 -10.31 -11.47 -19.59
N ARG A 96 -11.13 -12.31 -18.94
CA ARG A 96 -11.11 -12.52 -17.49
C ARG A 96 -9.78 -13.10 -16.99
N GLN A 97 -9.14 -13.95 -17.78
CA GLN A 97 -7.85 -14.52 -17.41
C GLN A 97 -6.79 -13.43 -17.35
N LYS A 98 -6.76 -12.56 -18.35
CA LYS A 98 -5.84 -11.42 -18.40
C LYS A 98 -6.17 -10.40 -17.32
N ALA A 99 -7.45 -10.09 -17.08
CA ALA A 99 -7.88 -9.19 -16.01
C ALA A 99 -7.45 -9.72 -14.63
N THR A 100 -7.58 -11.02 -14.37
CA THR A 100 -7.15 -11.67 -13.12
C THR A 100 -5.63 -11.59 -12.96
N ALA A 101 -4.86 -11.79 -14.03
CA ALA A 101 -3.42 -11.65 -13.99
C ALA A 101 -2.97 -10.18 -13.76
N LEU A 102 -3.69 -9.22 -14.35
CA LEU A 102 -3.51 -7.79 -14.07
C LEU A 102 -3.84 -7.44 -12.62
N LYS A 103 -4.86 -8.07 -12.03
CA LYS A 103 -5.19 -7.94 -10.60
C LYS A 103 -4.01 -8.34 -9.71
N ALA A 104 -3.29 -9.41 -10.06
CA ALA A 104 -2.09 -9.84 -9.31
C ALA A 104 -0.96 -8.81 -9.40
N ILE A 105 -0.79 -8.14 -10.55
CA ILE A 105 0.15 -7.01 -10.66
C ILE A 105 -0.28 -5.86 -9.74
N GLY A 106 -1.58 -5.53 -9.73
CA GLY A 106 -2.14 -4.51 -8.82
C GLY A 106 -1.89 -4.80 -7.35
N HIS A 107 -1.95 -6.06 -6.96
CA HIS A 107 -1.61 -6.51 -5.61
C HIS A 107 -0.17 -6.16 -5.22
N GLU A 108 0.81 -6.51 -6.04
CA GLU A 108 2.22 -6.21 -5.74
C GLU A 108 2.52 -4.70 -5.83
N LEU A 109 1.93 -3.97 -6.78
CA LEU A 109 2.06 -2.51 -6.86
C LEU A 109 1.52 -1.81 -5.61
N GLY A 110 0.40 -2.32 -5.05
CA GLY A 110 -0.16 -1.81 -3.80
C GLY A 110 0.79 -2.00 -2.60
N ARG A 111 1.45 -3.14 -2.52
CA ARG A 111 2.47 -3.42 -1.50
C ARG A 111 3.69 -2.51 -1.66
N ILE A 112 4.22 -2.38 -2.88
CA ILE A 112 5.33 -1.48 -3.18
C ILE A 112 5.00 -0.05 -2.77
N PHE A 113 3.80 0.42 -3.14
CA PHE A 113 3.33 1.76 -2.80
C PHE A 113 3.37 2.00 -1.29
N GLN A 114 2.80 1.08 -0.49
CA GLN A 114 2.70 1.27 0.95
C GLN A 114 4.05 1.12 1.65
N ILE A 115 4.87 0.13 1.27
CA ILE A 115 6.22 -0.02 1.82
C ILE A 115 7.05 1.25 1.55
N ARG A 116 6.92 1.82 0.36
CA ARG A 116 7.62 3.07 0.04
C ARG A 116 7.09 4.26 0.84
N ASP A 117 5.77 4.37 1.02
CA ASP A 117 5.16 5.40 1.86
C ASP A 117 5.68 5.33 3.31
N ASP A 118 5.78 4.14 3.87
CA ASP A 118 6.30 3.92 5.22
C ASP A 118 7.80 4.26 5.33
N VAL A 119 8.60 3.98 4.30
CA VAL A 119 10.01 4.44 4.24
C VAL A 119 10.07 5.97 4.23
N LEU A 120 9.22 6.62 3.44
CA LEU A 120 9.15 8.08 3.38
C LEU A 120 8.63 8.70 4.68
N GLY A 121 7.75 8.02 5.42
CA GLY A 121 7.26 8.44 6.73
C GLY A 121 8.34 8.50 7.81
N ILE A 122 9.43 7.75 7.65
CA ILE A 122 10.58 7.73 8.57
C ILE A 122 11.73 8.60 8.06
N TRP A 123 12.19 8.40 6.81
CA TRP A 123 13.39 9.05 6.25
C TRP A 123 13.09 10.14 5.23
N GLY A 124 11.81 10.41 4.96
CA GLY A 124 11.41 11.54 4.15
C GLY A 124 11.84 12.86 4.79
N GLY A 125 11.89 13.91 3.99
CA GLY A 125 12.32 15.23 4.43
C GLY A 125 11.54 16.32 3.70
N LYS A 126 12.19 17.45 3.40
CA LYS A 126 11.55 18.58 2.72
C LYS A 126 10.82 18.21 1.43
N GLU A 127 11.31 17.20 0.72
CA GLU A 127 10.71 16.73 -0.54
C GLU A 127 9.35 16.05 -0.33
N THR A 128 9.13 15.44 0.84
CA THR A 128 7.85 14.78 1.21
C THR A 128 6.86 15.71 1.89
N GLY A 129 7.29 16.93 2.25
CA GLY A 129 6.51 17.86 3.08
C GLY A 129 6.33 17.41 4.53
N LYS A 130 6.98 16.31 4.95
CA LYS A 130 6.94 15.77 6.33
C LYS A 130 8.33 15.85 6.96
N PRO A 131 8.44 16.16 8.25
CA PRO A 131 9.73 16.09 8.96
C PRO A 131 10.21 14.63 9.03
N VAL A 132 11.54 14.45 9.10
CA VAL A 132 12.15 13.13 9.37
C VAL A 132 11.60 12.58 10.68
N GLY A 133 11.28 11.28 10.73
CA GLY A 133 10.71 10.63 11.91
C GLY A 133 9.23 10.94 12.17
N ALA A 134 8.48 11.51 11.19
CA ALA A 134 7.07 11.85 11.38
C ALA A 134 6.23 10.67 11.84
N ASP A 135 6.46 9.47 11.31
CA ASP A 135 5.74 8.26 11.70
C ASP A 135 6.25 7.69 13.03
N ILE A 136 7.52 7.92 13.41
CA ILE A 136 8.03 7.61 14.76
C ILE A 136 7.30 8.48 15.78
N LYS A 137 7.22 9.77 15.54
CA LYS A 137 6.53 10.73 16.43
C LYS A 137 5.09 10.33 16.70
N ARG A 138 4.42 9.70 15.72
CA ARG A 138 3.05 9.18 15.84
C ARG A 138 3.01 7.76 16.39
N LYS A 139 4.15 7.15 16.68
CA LYS A 139 4.28 5.74 17.11
C LYS A 139 3.59 4.76 16.15
N LYS A 140 3.52 5.12 14.85
CA LYS A 140 2.89 4.30 13.83
C LYS A 140 3.63 2.98 13.69
N LYS A 141 2.91 1.87 13.73
CA LYS A 141 3.46 0.52 13.50
C LYS A 141 3.54 0.21 12.00
N ALA A 142 4.29 1.07 11.28
CA ALA A 142 4.67 0.88 9.90
C ALA A 142 5.79 -0.16 9.75
N LEU A 143 6.07 -0.64 8.55
CA LEU A 143 7.07 -1.67 8.31
C LEU A 143 8.43 -1.41 8.96
N PRO A 144 9.02 -0.18 8.89
CA PRO A 144 10.29 0.08 9.57
C PRO A 144 10.21 -0.10 11.08
N ALA A 145 9.14 0.38 11.70
CA ALA A 145 8.93 0.24 13.14
C ALA A 145 8.77 -1.25 13.55
N ILE A 146 7.96 -1.99 12.82
CA ILE A 146 7.73 -3.43 13.04
C ILE A 146 9.04 -4.20 12.90
N HIS A 147 9.83 -3.93 11.87
CA HIS A 147 11.14 -4.55 11.70
C HIS A 147 12.05 -4.24 12.89
N ALA A 148 12.19 -2.97 13.29
CA ALA A 148 13.04 -2.57 14.38
C ALA A 148 12.58 -3.16 15.72
N LEU A 149 11.27 -3.17 16.02
CA LEU A 149 10.70 -3.76 17.24
C LEU A 149 10.93 -5.27 17.32
N ASN A 150 10.88 -5.99 16.21
CA ASN A 150 11.02 -7.44 16.16
C ASN A 150 12.49 -7.90 16.11
N MET A 151 13.38 -7.10 15.51
CA MET A 151 14.78 -7.47 15.27
C MET A 151 15.75 -6.91 16.32
N SER A 152 15.34 -5.92 17.10
CA SER A 152 16.18 -5.36 18.17
C SER A 152 16.38 -6.36 19.31
N TYR A 153 17.52 -6.29 19.99
CA TYR A 153 17.87 -7.14 21.12
C TYR A 153 18.59 -6.33 22.21
N GLY A 154 18.69 -6.94 23.41
CA GLY A 154 19.37 -6.30 24.55
C GLY A 154 18.77 -4.94 24.94
N PRO A 155 19.61 -3.97 25.31
CA PRO A 155 19.14 -2.64 25.73
C PRO A 155 18.34 -1.89 24.67
N SER A 156 18.70 -2.02 23.39
CA SER A 156 17.98 -1.39 22.28
C SER A 156 16.54 -1.92 22.16
N ALA A 157 16.31 -3.21 22.40
CA ALA A 157 14.98 -3.80 22.41
C ALA A 157 14.09 -3.24 23.53
N LEU A 158 14.65 -3.06 24.70
CA LEU A 158 13.94 -2.44 25.83
C LEU A 158 13.60 -0.99 25.51
N ARG A 159 14.59 -0.24 25.05
CA ARG A 159 14.42 1.19 24.78
C ARG A 159 13.40 1.48 23.70
N ILE A 160 13.45 0.79 22.54
CA ILE A 160 12.47 1.01 21.46
C ILE A 160 11.05 0.62 21.89
N ARG A 161 10.89 -0.45 22.69
CA ARG A 161 9.58 -0.83 23.23
C ARG A 161 9.03 0.22 24.19
N ASP A 162 9.87 0.76 25.07
CA ASP A 162 9.47 1.80 26.01
C ASP A 162 9.01 3.05 25.26
N ILE A 163 9.73 3.47 24.22
CA ILE A 163 9.35 4.60 23.36
C ILE A 163 7.99 4.36 22.69
N TYR A 164 7.74 3.17 22.15
CA TYR A 164 6.47 2.87 21.48
C TYR A 164 5.30 2.62 22.43
N ARG A 165 5.57 2.33 23.74
CA ARG A 165 4.53 2.11 24.76
C ARG A 165 4.15 3.36 25.54
N THR A 166 5.03 4.37 25.64
CA THR A 166 4.71 5.58 26.40
C THR A 166 3.45 6.26 25.89
N GLN A 167 2.69 6.86 26.80
CA GLN A 167 1.52 7.68 26.42
C GLN A 167 1.92 9.15 26.15
N ASP A 168 3.12 9.53 26.57
CA ASP A 168 3.62 10.89 26.40
C ASP A 168 4.05 11.18 24.95
N ASP A 169 4.09 12.46 24.61
CA ASP A 169 4.67 12.92 23.35
C ASP A 169 6.16 12.60 23.30
N LEU A 170 6.62 12.11 22.15
CA LEU A 170 8.04 11.80 21.98
C LEU A 170 8.88 13.06 21.82
N SER A 171 9.99 13.11 22.56
CA SER A 171 11.02 14.13 22.39
C SER A 171 11.83 13.90 21.11
N GLU A 172 12.51 14.94 20.63
CA GLU A 172 13.47 14.81 19.51
C GLU A 172 14.59 13.79 19.81
N LYS A 173 14.95 13.63 21.11
CA LYS A 173 15.91 12.62 21.56
C LYS A 173 15.36 11.21 21.35
N ASP A 174 14.09 10.95 21.71
CA ASP A 174 13.46 9.65 21.51
C ASP A 174 13.40 9.27 20.03
N ILE A 175 13.05 10.25 19.18
CA ILE A 175 13.02 10.05 17.72
C ILE A 175 14.42 9.69 17.19
N HIS A 176 15.44 10.40 17.66
CA HIS A 176 16.83 10.15 17.26
C HIS A 176 17.31 8.76 17.67
N GLU A 177 17.04 8.34 18.90
CA GLU A 177 17.38 7.01 19.40
C GLU A 177 16.72 5.88 18.59
N VAL A 178 15.45 6.06 18.19
CA VAL A 178 14.77 5.09 17.30
C VAL A 178 15.45 5.04 15.93
N LEU A 179 15.82 6.19 15.36
CA LEU A 179 16.53 6.24 14.07
C LEU A 179 17.90 5.55 14.16
N GLU A 180 18.66 5.74 15.23
CA GLU A 180 19.95 5.04 15.46
C GLU A 180 19.76 3.52 15.56
N ILE A 181 18.72 3.05 16.26
CA ILE A 181 18.38 1.62 16.33
C ILE A 181 18.04 1.10 14.93
N MET A 182 17.21 1.80 14.17
CA MET A 182 16.85 1.41 12.80
C MET A 182 18.05 1.38 11.87
N GLU A 183 18.98 2.32 12.01
CA GLU A 183 20.23 2.34 11.23
C GLU A 183 21.12 1.15 11.55
N SER A 184 21.32 0.84 12.84
CA SER A 184 22.11 -0.32 13.29
C SER A 184 21.58 -1.66 12.76
N LEU A 185 20.26 -1.77 12.60
CA LEU A 185 19.54 -2.92 12.06
C LEU A 185 19.42 -2.91 10.53
N LYS A 186 19.92 -1.88 9.85
CA LYS A 186 19.75 -1.69 8.40
C LYS A 186 18.29 -1.73 7.94
N THR A 187 17.40 -1.20 8.78
CA THR A 187 15.94 -1.29 8.57
C THR A 187 15.50 -0.64 7.27
N GLN A 188 16.09 0.50 6.90
CA GLN A 188 15.77 1.16 5.63
C GLN A 188 16.10 0.25 4.44
N GLN A 189 17.28 -0.38 4.46
CA GLN A 189 17.70 -1.30 3.41
C GLN A 189 16.78 -2.52 3.33
N TYR A 190 16.38 -3.08 4.47
CA TYR A 190 15.40 -4.18 4.53
C TYR A 190 14.09 -3.82 3.83
N CYS A 191 13.50 -2.66 4.14
CA CYS A 191 12.26 -2.22 3.51
C CYS A 191 12.43 -1.97 2.01
N GLN A 192 13.54 -1.35 1.60
CA GLN A 192 13.85 -1.10 0.19
C GLN A 192 14.04 -2.41 -0.59
N SER A 193 14.75 -3.39 -0.02
CA SER A 193 14.93 -4.71 -0.64
C SER A 193 13.60 -5.42 -0.83
N MET A 194 12.73 -5.40 0.19
CA MET A 194 11.39 -5.99 0.09
C MET A 194 10.57 -5.36 -1.04
N ALA A 195 10.58 -4.04 -1.19
CA ALA A 195 9.90 -3.36 -2.29
C ALA A 195 10.50 -3.73 -3.66
N ALA A 196 11.83 -3.81 -3.75
CA ALA A 196 12.53 -4.17 -4.99
C ALA A 196 12.24 -5.62 -5.43
N GLU A 197 12.18 -6.57 -4.50
CA GLU A 197 11.79 -7.95 -4.77
C GLU A 197 10.38 -8.03 -5.36
N ARG A 198 9.40 -7.32 -4.76
CA ARG A 198 8.04 -7.24 -5.28
C ARG A 198 7.99 -6.65 -6.68
N TRP A 199 8.83 -5.65 -6.94
CA TRP A 199 8.93 -5.08 -8.28
C TRP A 199 9.50 -6.06 -9.31
N MET A 200 10.47 -6.88 -8.94
CA MET A 200 10.96 -7.93 -9.82
C MET A 200 9.87 -8.96 -10.16
N ASP A 201 9.01 -9.29 -9.21
CA ASP A 201 7.85 -10.16 -9.44
C ASP A 201 6.85 -9.50 -10.40
N CYS A 202 6.53 -8.22 -10.20
CA CYS A 202 5.70 -7.46 -11.14
C CYS A 202 6.25 -7.48 -12.57
N LYS A 203 7.54 -7.23 -12.74
CA LYS A 203 8.19 -7.23 -14.08
C LYS A 203 8.05 -8.59 -14.77
N ARG A 204 8.21 -9.69 -14.02
CA ARG A 204 8.00 -11.04 -14.57
C ARG A 204 6.55 -11.26 -15.02
N MET A 205 5.58 -10.84 -14.20
CA MET A 205 4.17 -10.92 -14.55
C MET A 205 3.83 -10.07 -15.78
N ILE A 206 4.27 -8.81 -15.82
CA ILE A 206 4.06 -7.91 -16.98
C ILE A 206 4.62 -8.55 -18.26
N GLY A 207 5.84 -9.10 -18.20
CA GLY A 207 6.48 -9.76 -19.34
C GLY A 207 5.74 -11.01 -19.85
N SER A 208 5.01 -11.70 -18.99
CA SER A 208 4.26 -12.93 -19.35
C SER A 208 2.88 -12.65 -19.97
N LEU A 209 2.32 -11.42 -19.84
CA LEU A 209 0.92 -11.13 -20.18
C LEU A 209 0.65 -10.75 -21.64
N ASN A 210 1.66 -10.72 -22.50
CA ASN A 210 1.51 -10.28 -23.88
C ASN A 210 0.66 -8.97 -24.00
N LEU A 211 1.05 -7.96 -23.21
CA LEU A 211 0.45 -6.63 -23.27
C LEU A 211 0.92 -5.90 -24.53
N SER A 212 0.17 -4.87 -24.95
CA SER A 212 0.70 -3.95 -25.97
C SER A 212 2.01 -3.30 -25.46
N GLY A 213 2.93 -3.00 -26.37
CA GLY A 213 4.20 -2.36 -26.00
C GLY A 213 4.00 -1.06 -25.19
N GLN A 214 2.97 -0.29 -25.52
CA GLN A 214 2.62 0.93 -24.79
C GLN A 214 2.13 0.61 -23.35
N THR A 215 1.21 -0.34 -23.21
CA THR A 215 0.67 -0.72 -21.89
C THR A 215 1.76 -1.32 -20.99
N ALA A 216 2.61 -2.20 -21.55
CA ALA A 216 3.73 -2.77 -20.79
C ALA A 216 4.71 -1.68 -20.32
N LYS A 217 4.98 -0.70 -21.17
CA LYS A 217 5.81 0.47 -20.83
C LYS A 217 5.19 1.29 -19.72
N GLU A 218 3.90 1.60 -19.78
CA GLU A 218 3.18 2.37 -18.76
C GLU A 218 3.19 1.68 -17.41
N PHE A 219 2.97 0.35 -17.34
CA PHE A 219 3.10 -0.41 -16.11
C PHE A 219 4.54 -0.38 -15.57
N THR A 220 5.53 -0.45 -16.44
CA THR A 220 6.94 -0.40 -16.03
C THR A 220 7.29 0.97 -15.46
N GLU A 221 6.91 2.05 -16.15
CA GLU A 221 7.12 3.42 -15.69
C GLU A 221 6.43 3.68 -14.34
N LEU A 222 5.18 3.20 -14.18
CA LEU A 222 4.45 3.31 -12.92
C LEU A 222 5.18 2.59 -11.78
N GLY A 223 5.60 1.34 -11.98
CA GLY A 223 6.28 0.57 -10.94
C GLY A 223 7.64 1.15 -10.57
N GLU A 224 8.42 1.63 -11.54
CA GLU A 224 9.68 2.33 -11.29
C GLU A 224 9.45 3.64 -10.54
N PHE A 225 8.44 4.41 -10.92
CA PHE A 225 8.05 5.61 -10.18
C PHE A 225 7.71 5.29 -8.72
N LEU A 226 6.87 4.27 -8.48
CA LEU A 226 6.48 3.89 -7.12
C LEU A 226 7.68 3.46 -6.26
N LEU A 227 8.66 2.79 -6.88
CA LEU A 227 9.85 2.31 -6.17
C LEU A 227 10.79 3.45 -5.75
N VAL A 228 10.93 4.50 -6.59
CA VAL A 228 11.92 5.56 -6.38
C VAL A 228 11.32 6.92 -5.98
N ARG A 229 9.99 7.05 -5.94
CA ARG A 229 9.34 8.32 -5.60
C ARG A 229 9.88 8.90 -4.29
N LYS A 230 9.93 10.23 -4.24
CA LYS A 230 10.41 11.01 -3.09
C LYS A 230 9.30 11.77 -2.36
N SER A 231 8.10 11.75 -2.93
CA SER A 231 6.88 12.38 -2.41
C SER A 231 5.64 11.58 -2.78
#